data_9d4590cace138d99e2f25141806fdeb8
#
_entry.id   9d4590cace138d99e2f25141806fdeb8
#
_cell.length_a   1.000
_cell.length_b   1.000
_cell.length_c   1.000
_cell.angle_alpha   90.00
_cell.angle_beta   90.00
_cell.angle_gamma   90.00
#
_symmetry.space_group_name_H-M   'P 1'
#
loop_
_entity.id
_entity.type
_entity.pdbx_description
1 polymer ?
#
loop_
_entity_poly.entity_id
_entity_poly.type
_entity_poly.pdbx_seq_one_letter_code
_entity_poly.pdbx_strand_id
1 'polypeptide(L)'
;MTLQISPLSAALGAEATGVDLSGSVSDADQEALRQAISDNLVLVIRDQQMTSPEYLAAVRLFGETMEQQLSTFLLEDHPEIAVLDSSTSELDEDGNPFPVGSRAWHSDHTNHAEPPKMTALRAVQLPKSGGGDTGFANMHSAYDALPATRKTEL
;
A
#
# COMPACT_ATOMS: atom_id res chain seq x y z
N MET A 1 -7.12 -7.78 -22.08
CA MET A 1 -8.06 -7.87 -20.95
C MET A 1 -8.64 -6.49 -20.73
N THR A 2 -9.82 -6.34 -20.15
CA THR A 2 -10.43 -5.03 -19.89
C THR A 2 -10.35 -4.75 -18.39
N LEU A 3 -9.83 -3.58 -18.01
CA LEU A 3 -9.80 -3.13 -16.62
C LEU A 3 -11.22 -3.12 -16.04
N GLN A 4 -11.37 -3.70 -14.86
CA GLN A 4 -12.59 -3.67 -14.06
C GLN A 4 -12.23 -3.22 -12.64
N ILE A 5 -13.04 -2.34 -12.06
CA ILE A 5 -12.88 -1.84 -10.71
C ILE A 5 -14.16 -2.12 -9.94
N SER A 6 -14.04 -2.77 -8.80
CA SER A 6 -15.17 -3.11 -7.93
C SER A 6 -14.85 -2.81 -6.47
N PRO A 7 -15.81 -2.23 -5.70
CA PRO A 7 -15.60 -1.94 -4.30
C PRO A 7 -15.45 -3.21 -3.47
N LEU A 8 -14.51 -3.19 -2.50
CA LEU A 8 -14.28 -4.28 -1.54
C LEU A 8 -15.17 -4.17 -0.31
N SER A 9 -15.49 -2.95 0.10
CA SER A 9 -16.40 -2.69 1.21
C SER A 9 -17.14 -1.36 1.02
N ALA A 10 -18.14 -1.12 1.86
CA ALA A 10 -18.86 0.16 1.87
C ALA A 10 -18.04 1.31 2.48
N ALA A 11 -17.01 1.02 3.26
CA ALA A 11 -16.25 2.03 3.99
C ALA A 11 -15.02 2.51 3.23
N LEU A 12 -14.30 1.60 2.57
CA LEU A 12 -13.10 1.87 1.77
C LEU A 12 -12.67 0.62 1.00
N GLY A 13 -11.80 0.84 0.03
CA GLY A 13 -11.15 -0.21 -0.73
C GLY A 13 -11.87 -0.59 -2.02
N ALA A 14 -11.12 -0.69 -3.10
CA ALA A 14 -11.56 -1.26 -4.36
C ALA A 14 -10.53 -2.28 -4.86
N GLU A 15 -10.99 -3.22 -5.67
CA GLU A 15 -10.17 -4.18 -6.38
C GLU A 15 -10.15 -3.82 -7.87
N ALA A 16 -8.97 -3.82 -8.46
CA ALA A 16 -8.78 -3.68 -9.90
C ALA A 16 -8.32 -5.02 -10.48
N THR A 17 -8.99 -5.48 -11.52
CA THR A 17 -8.67 -6.70 -12.27
C THR A 17 -8.59 -6.43 -13.77
N GLY A 18 -8.00 -7.34 -14.53
CA GLY A 18 -7.93 -7.22 -15.99
C GLY A 18 -6.87 -6.22 -16.48
N VAL A 19 -5.93 -5.84 -15.63
CA VAL A 19 -4.76 -5.01 -15.98
C VAL A 19 -3.48 -5.72 -15.58
N ASP A 20 -2.45 -5.59 -16.40
CA ASP A 20 -1.08 -6.03 -16.13
C ASP A 20 -0.18 -4.79 -16.07
N LEU A 21 0.33 -4.49 -14.88
CA LEU A 21 1.18 -3.33 -14.64
C LEU A 21 2.65 -3.55 -14.99
N SER A 22 3.06 -4.79 -15.33
CA SER A 22 4.42 -5.07 -15.81
C SER A 22 4.65 -4.58 -17.24
N GLY A 23 3.57 -4.34 -17.99
CA GLY A 23 3.57 -3.87 -19.37
C GLY A 23 3.11 -2.44 -19.54
N SER A 24 2.75 -2.10 -20.79
CA SER A 24 2.19 -0.79 -21.09
C SER A 24 0.73 -0.72 -20.67
N VAL A 25 0.40 0.23 -19.82
CA VAL A 25 -0.97 0.54 -19.40
C VAL A 25 -1.48 1.73 -20.24
N SER A 26 -2.66 1.63 -20.81
CA SER A 26 -3.25 2.72 -21.57
C SER A 26 -3.50 3.97 -20.71
N ASP A 27 -3.45 5.17 -21.30
CA ASP A 27 -3.72 6.42 -20.55
C ASP A 27 -5.09 6.41 -19.90
N ALA A 28 -6.09 5.80 -20.54
CA ALA A 28 -7.44 5.65 -19.99
C ALA A 28 -7.46 4.75 -18.76
N ASP A 29 -6.73 3.62 -18.78
CA ASP A 29 -6.64 2.71 -17.62
C ASP A 29 -5.83 3.34 -16.49
N GLN A 30 -4.75 4.07 -16.79
CA GLN A 30 -3.97 4.80 -15.79
C GLN A 30 -4.85 5.83 -15.07
N GLU A 31 -5.64 6.61 -15.79
CA GLU A 31 -6.55 7.58 -15.20
C GLU A 31 -7.64 6.91 -14.38
N ALA A 32 -8.21 5.80 -14.86
CA ALA A 32 -9.20 5.03 -14.12
C ALA A 32 -8.62 4.46 -12.81
N LEU A 33 -7.37 3.98 -12.79
CA LEU A 33 -6.69 3.51 -11.59
C LEU A 33 -6.43 4.64 -10.59
N ARG A 34 -6.00 5.83 -11.07
CA ARG A 34 -5.81 7.02 -10.21
C ARG A 34 -7.12 7.49 -9.60
N GLN A 35 -8.19 7.49 -10.39
CA GLN A 35 -9.51 7.85 -9.88
C GLN A 35 -10.00 6.82 -8.87
N ALA A 36 -9.80 5.53 -9.14
CA ALA A 36 -10.20 4.45 -8.24
C ALA A 36 -9.55 4.55 -6.84
N ILE A 37 -8.24 4.83 -6.76
CA ILE A 37 -7.59 5.00 -5.45
C ILE A 37 -8.04 6.29 -4.75
N SER A 38 -8.30 7.36 -5.50
CA SER A 38 -8.83 8.62 -4.95
C SER A 38 -10.20 8.44 -4.33
N ASP A 39 -11.09 7.70 -4.99
CA ASP A 39 -12.47 7.49 -4.56
C ASP A 39 -12.59 6.47 -3.43
N ASN A 40 -11.70 5.47 -3.42
CA ASN A 40 -11.81 4.32 -2.50
C ASN A 40 -10.71 4.27 -1.44
N LEU A 41 -9.70 5.15 -1.45
CA LEU A 41 -8.60 5.28 -0.49
C LEU A 41 -7.61 4.10 -0.49
N VAL A 42 -8.03 2.91 -0.84
CA VAL A 42 -7.21 1.70 -0.99
C VAL A 42 -7.56 1.04 -2.33
N LEU A 43 -6.55 0.68 -3.10
CA LEU A 43 -6.71 -0.05 -4.36
C LEU A 43 -5.88 -1.34 -4.31
N VAL A 44 -6.54 -2.46 -4.48
CA VAL A 44 -5.90 -3.78 -4.57
C VAL A 44 -5.86 -4.19 -6.03
N ILE A 45 -4.67 -4.44 -6.56
CA ILE A 45 -4.46 -4.88 -7.94
C ILE A 45 -3.91 -6.31 -7.88
N ARG A 46 -4.72 -7.29 -8.32
CA ARG A 46 -4.40 -8.71 -8.17
C ARG A 46 -3.48 -9.21 -9.28
N ASP A 47 -2.85 -10.37 -8.97
CA ASP A 47 -2.13 -11.23 -9.93
C ASP A 47 -1.00 -10.52 -10.68
N GLN A 48 -0.32 -9.59 -10.03
CA GLN A 48 0.80 -8.86 -10.59
C GLN A 48 2.12 -9.61 -10.40
N GLN A 49 2.77 -9.95 -11.51
CA GLN A 49 4.12 -10.53 -11.53
C GLN A 49 5.08 -9.51 -12.12
N MET A 50 5.96 -8.97 -11.31
CA MET A 50 6.84 -7.85 -11.71
C MET A 50 8.25 -8.04 -11.14
N THR A 51 9.25 -7.63 -11.90
CA THR A 51 10.60 -7.34 -11.38
C THR A 51 10.58 -6.03 -10.57
N SER A 52 11.67 -5.71 -9.86
CA SER A 52 11.75 -4.45 -9.11
C SER A 52 11.67 -3.20 -10.01
N PRO A 53 12.33 -3.14 -11.18
CA PRO A 53 12.14 -2.03 -12.12
C PRO A 53 10.70 -1.89 -12.64
N GLU A 54 10.03 -2.99 -12.96
CA GLU A 54 8.62 -2.97 -13.40
C GLU A 54 7.70 -2.51 -12.27
N TYR A 55 7.95 -2.92 -11.03
CA TYR A 55 7.20 -2.46 -9.87
C TYR A 55 7.35 -0.94 -9.67
N LEU A 56 8.56 -0.40 -9.78
CA LEU A 56 8.77 1.05 -9.72
C LEU A 56 8.08 1.79 -10.86
N ALA A 57 8.13 1.23 -12.08
CA ALA A 57 7.40 1.81 -13.21
C ALA A 57 5.89 1.82 -12.98
N ALA A 58 5.34 0.74 -12.42
CA ALA A 58 3.93 0.64 -12.06
C ALA A 58 3.53 1.67 -10.97
N VAL A 59 4.35 1.81 -9.92
CA VAL A 59 4.09 2.80 -8.84
C VAL A 59 4.13 4.23 -9.40
N ARG A 60 5.04 4.52 -10.33
CA ARG A 60 5.15 5.84 -10.98
C ARG A 60 3.94 6.23 -11.84
N LEU A 61 3.06 5.30 -12.18
CA LEU A 61 1.76 5.63 -12.77
C LEU A 61 0.89 6.48 -11.84
N PHE A 62 1.12 6.41 -10.53
CA PHE A 62 0.36 7.14 -9.51
C PHE A 62 1.05 8.42 -9.02
N GLY A 63 2.34 8.59 -9.29
CA GLY A 63 3.12 9.75 -8.87
C GLY A 63 4.61 9.46 -8.80
N GLU A 64 5.40 10.45 -8.42
CA GLU A 64 6.83 10.29 -8.22
C GLU A 64 7.13 9.44 -6.98
N THR A 65 8.18 8.63 -7.06
CA THR A 65 8.68 7.82 -5.94
C THR A 65 9.66 8.62 -5.09
N MET A 66 9.78 8.28 -3.82
CA MET A 66 10.78 8.82 -2.91
C MET A 66 11.65 7.71 -2.34
N GLU A 67 12.88 8.04 -1.98
CA GLU A 67 13.74 7.12 -1.24
C GLU A 67 13.14 6.78 0.13
N GLN A 68 13.24 5.52 0.51
CA GLN A 68 12.79 5.07 1.82
C GLN A 68 13.84 5.37 2.90
N GLN A 69 13.39 5.69 4.11
CA GLN A 69 14.29 6.09 5.21
C GLN A 69 14.91 4.92 5.98
N LEU A 70 14.32 3.74 5.89
CA LEU A 70 14.78 2.54 6.62
C LEU A 70 15.94 1.88 5.88
N SER A 71 17.13 2.45 5.97
CA SER A 71 18.32 2.06 5.20
C SER A 71 18.71 0.57 5.31
N THR A 72 18.33 -0.11 6.38
CA THR A 72 18.60 -1.54 6.58
C THR A 72 17.73 -2.48 5.74
N PHE A 73 16.65 -1.98 5.16
CA PHE A 73 15.68 -2.77 4.39
C PHE A 73 15.67 -2.42 2.89
N LEU A 74 16.51 -1.49 2.47
CA LEU A 74 16.51 -1.03 1.08
C LEU A 74 17.12 -2.05 0.14
N LEU A 75 16.58 -2.15 -1.06
CA LEU A 75 17.26 -2.81 -2.17
C LEU A 75 18.45 -1.94 -2.62
N GLU A 76 19.62 -2.55 -2.76
CA GLU A 76 20.88 -1.84 -3.10
C GLU A 76 20.75 -1.04 -4.41
N ASP A 77 20.10 -1.62 -5.43
CA ASP A 77 19.91 -0.99 -6.75
C ASP A 77 18.64 -0.14 -6.86
N HIS A 78 17.78 -0.15 -5.84
CA HIS A 78 16.47 0.51 -5.84
C HIS A 78 16.11 1.06 -4.45
N PRO A 79 16.71 2.20 -4.04
CA PRO A 79 16.53 2.76 -2.69
C PRO A 79 15.09 3.25 -2.41
N GLU A 80 14.23 3.33 -3.43
CA GLU A 80 12.80 3.59 -3.28
C GLU A 80 12.02 2.36 -2.78
N ILE A 81 12.65 1.17 -2.75
CA ILE A 81 12.02 -0.08 -2.33
C ILE A 81 12.61 -0.55 -1.01
N ALA A 82 11.76 -0.64 0.02
CA ALA A 82 12.09 -1.33 1.26
C ALA A 82 11.51 -2.76 1.22
N VAL A 83 12.33 -3.75 1.56
CA VAL A 83 11.93 -5.16 1.63
C VAL A 83 11.57 -5.52 3.08
N LEU A 84 10.32 -5.89 3.31
CA LEU A 84 9.85 -6.39 4.60
C LEU A 84 9.86 -7.91 4.57
N ASP A 85 10.93 -8.51 5.10
CA ASP A 85 11.14 -9.96 5.11
C ASP A 85 11.18 -10.49 6.54
N SER A 86 10.15 -11.25 6.93
CA SER A 86 10.07 -11.88 8.25
C SER A 86 10.83 -13.20 8.35
N SER A 87 11.40 -13.72 7.26
CA SER A 87 12.15 -14.98 7.29
C SER A 87 13.46 -14.90 8.10
N THR A 88 13.99 -13.68 8.26
CA THR A 88 15.20 -13.39 9.04
C THR A 88 14.90 -12.80 10.42
N SER A 89 13.62 -12.67 10.79
CA SER A 89 13.22 -12.13 12.09
C SER A 89 13.58 -13.07 13.23
N GLU A 90 13.88 -12.51 14.40
CA GLU A 90 13.95 -13.29 15.63
C GLU A 90 12.61 -13.99 15.89
N LEU A 91 12.66 -15.12 16.58
CA LEU A 91 11.45 -15.86 16.96
C LEU A 91 11.01 -15.44 18.37
N ASP A 92 9.71 -15.40 18.58
CA ASP A 92 9.12 -15.26 19.92
C ASP A 92 9.23 -16.58 20.72
N GLU A 93 8.74 -16.60 21.97
CA GLU A 93 8.77 -17.76 22.85
C GLU A 93 7.97 -18.95 22.31
N ASP A 94 7.02 -18.71 21.42
CA ASP A 94 6.18 -19.71 20.77
C ASP A 94 6.77 -20.16 19.42
N GLY A 95 7.93 -19.63 19.02
CA GLY A 95 8.62 -19.97 17.78
C GLY A 95 8.09 -19.28 16.52
N ASN A 96 7.29 -18.22 16.67
CA ASN A 96 6.82 -17.41 15.55
C ASN A 96 7.79 -16.26 15.26
N PRO A 97 8.02 -15.90 13.99
CA PRO A 97 8.86 -14.77 13.66
C PRO A 97 8.22 -13.46 14.15
N PHE A 98 9.04 -12.57 14.73
CA PHE A 98 8.57 -11.22 15.02
C PHE A 98 8.14 -10.54 13.71
N PRO A 99 6.95 -9.92 13.67
CA PRO A 99 6.51 -9.17 12.51
C PRO A 99 7.48 -8.04 12.17
N VAL A 100 7.80 -7.91 10.89
CA VAL A 100 8.55 -6.75 10.37
C VAL A 100 7.57 -5.62 10.09
N GLY A 101 7.93 -4.40 10.48
CA GLY A 101 7.09 -3.22 10.32
C GLY A 101 6.29 -2.84 11.57
N SER A 102 5.39 -1.89 11.43
CA SER A 102 4.61 -1.34 12.55
C SER A 102 3.40 -2.22 12.88
N ARG A 103 3.18 -2.44 14.18
CA ARG A 103 1.98 -3.13 14.70
C ARG A 103 0.89 -2.16 15.14
N ALA A 104 1.21 -0.88 15.23
CA ALA A 104 0.27 0.15 15.66
C ALA A 104 -0.39 0.81 14.44
N TRP A 105 -1.61 1.30 14.63
CA TRP A 105 -2.26 2.17 13.65
C TRP A 105 -1.41 3.43 13.43
N HIS A 106 -1.07 3.71 12.20
CA HIS A 106 -0.24 4.84 11.80
C HIS A 106 -0.55 5.27 10.37
N SER A 107 -0.03 6.42 9.99
CA SER A 107 0.14 6.82 8.60
C SER A 107 1.64 6.95 8.33
N ASP A 108 2.07 6.53 7.16
CA ASP A 108 3.49 6.55 6.80
C ASP A 108 4.02 7.97 6.67
N HIS A 109 5.30 8.16 7.04
CA HIS A 109 6.05 9.39 6.83
C HIS A 109 5.38 10.68 7.36
N THR A 110 4.57 10.60 8.40
CA THR A 110 3.90 11.78 9.01
C THR A 110 4.86 12.78 9.65
N ASN A 111 6.14 12.43 9.78
CA ASN A 111 7.23 13.29 10.23
C ASN A 111 7.80 14.19 9.11
N HIS A 112 7.39 14.01 7.86
CA HIS A 112 7.80 14.86 6.75
C HIS A 112 6.92 16.10 6.65
N ALA A 113 7.51 17.24 6.23
CA ALA A 113 6.75 18.46 5.95
C ALA A 113 5.77 18.26 4.77
N GLU A 114 6.19 17.42 3.81
CA GLU A 114 5.38 16.99 2.66
C GLU A 114 5.38 15.45 2.66
N PRO A 115 4.41 14.82 3.36
CA PRO A 115 4.32 13.36 3.39
C PRO A 115 3.89 12.81 2.01
N PRO A 116 4.28 11.58 1.66
CA PRO A 116 3.86 10.96 0.42
C PRO A 116 2.33 10.84 0.37
N LYS A 117 1.78 11.05 -0.80
CA LYS A 117 0.32 10.99 -1.05
C LYS A 117 -0.22 9.57 -0.84
N MET A 118 0.59 8.54 -1.12
CA MET A 118 0.21 7.14 -0.99
C MET A 118 1.42 6.24 -0.78
N THR A 119 1.20 5.07 -0.23
CA THR A 119 2.18 3.99 -0.07
C THR A 119 1.76 2.80 -0.92
N ALA A 120 2.69 2.21 -1.65
CA ALA A 120 2.47 0.98 -2.41
C ALA A 120 3.11 -0.20 -1.67
N LEU A 121 2.35 -1.28 -1.49
CA LEU A 121 2.83 -2.54 -0.95
C LEU A 121 2.68 -3.65 -1.99
N ARG A 122 3.72 -4.45 -2.18
CA ARG A 122 3.69 -5.62 -3.05
C ARG A 122 3.94 -6.88 -2.24
N ALA A 123 2.97 -7.80 -2.22
CA ALA A 123 3.15 -9.12 -1.64
C ALA A 123 3.97 -10.00 -2.59
N VAL A 124 5.20 -10.34 -2.20
CA VAL A 124 6.08 -11.28 -2.94
C VAL A 124 5.86 -12.71 -2.46
N GLN A 125 5.71 -12.87 -1.15
CA GLN A 125 5.43 -14.17 -0.53
C GLN A 125 4.45 -13.99 0.63
N LEU A 126 3.41 -14.80 0.65
CA LEU A 126 2.42 -14.82 1.73
C LEU A 126 2.75 -15.94 2.74
N PRO A 127 2.41 -15.77 4.03
CA PRO A 127 2.55 -16.83 5.03
C PRO A 127 1.74 -18.06 4.64
N LYS A 128 2.35 -19.25 4.72
CA LYS A 128 1.67 -20.52 4.40
C LYS A 128 0.53 -20.83 5.40
N SER A 129 0.65 -20.35 6.62
CA SER A 129 -0.35 -20.51 7.69
C SER A 129 -1.50 -19.50 7.62
N GLY A 130 -1.45 -18.54 6.69
CA GLY A 130 -2.35 -17.38 6.68
C GLY A 130 -1.95 -16.34 7.73
N GLY A 131 -2.72 -15.27 7.86
CA GLY A 131 -2.42 -14.14 8.72
C GLY A 131 -1.47 -13.11 8.08
N GLY A 132 -1.04 -12.12 8.85
CA GLY A 132 -0.22 -11.01 8.36
C GLY A 132 -1.01 -10.00 7.52
N ASP A 133 -2.32 -9.93 7.73
CA ASP A 133 -3.18 -9.01 6.99
C ASP A 133 -2.85 -7.56 7.33
N THR A 134 -2.89 -6.69 6.31
CA THR A 134 -2.77 -5.25 6.49
C THR A 134 -4.16 -4.65 6.68
N GLY A 135 -4.40 -4.05 7.84
CA GLY A 135 -5.66 -3.37 8.15
C GLY A 135 -5.61 -1.91 7.73
N PHE A 136 -6.73 -1.39 7.21
CA PHE A 136 -6.88 0.02 6.84
C PHE A 136 -8.11 0.63 7.53
N ALA A 137 -8.02 1.92 7.88
CA ALA A 137 -9.11 2.69 8.47
C ALA A 137 -9.41 3.94 7.64
N ASN A 138 -10.69 4.19 7.37
CA ASN A 138 -11.13 5.41 6.70
C ASN A 138 -11.16 6.59 7.68
N MET A 139 -10.12 7.42 7.65
CA MET A 139 -9.99 8.56 8.54
C MET A 139 -10.95 9.71 8.21
N HIS A 140 -11.44 9.81 6.96
CA HIS A 140 -12.52 10.76 6.61
C HIS A 140 -13.80 10.38 7.36
N SER A 141 -14.22 9.12 7.27
CA SER A 141 -15.39 8.63 8.00
C SER A 141 -15.22 8.73 9.53
N ALA A 142 -14.01 8.47 10.04
CA ALA A 142 -13.72 8.63 11.45
C ALA A 142 -13.87 10.08 11.91
N TYR A 143 -13.34 11.04 11.14
CA TYR A 143 -13.51 12.47 11.41
C TYR A 143 -14.98 12.90 11.32
N ASP A 144 -15.70 12.43 10.28
CA ASP A 144 -17.11 12.77 10.09
C ASP A 144 -18.01 12.30 11.23
N ALA A 145 -17.66 11.17 11.84
CA ALA A 145 -18.36 10.62 13.00
C ALA A 145 -18.11 11.38 14.31
N LEU A 146 -17.14 12.31 14.37
CA LEU A 146 -16.87 13.10 15.56
C LEU A 146 -18.01 14.09 15.83
N PRO A 147 -18.37 14.28 17.13
CA PRO A 147 -19.27 15.37 17.53
C PRO A 147 -18.71 16.74 17.10
N ALA A 148 -19.60 17.70 16.81
CA ALA A 148 -19.20 19.06 16.39
C ALA A 148 -18.22 19.73 17.37
N THR A 149 -18.41 19.51 18.68
CA THR A 149 -17.53 20.01 19.73
C THR A 149 -16.09 19.48 19.58
N ARG A 150 -15.93 18.19 19.24
CA ARG A 150 -14.59 17.59 19.04
C ARG A 150 -13.92 18.08 17.75
N LYS A 151 -14.71 18.30 16.68
CA LYS A 151 -14.19 18.87 15.43
C LYS A 151 -13.65 20.30 15.58
N THR A 152 -14.17 21.05 16.57
CA THR A 152 -13.72 22.44 16.86
C THR A 152 -12.40 22.45 17.64
N GLU A 153 -12.06 21.36 18.33
CA GLU A 153 -10.83 21.23 19.13
C GLU A 153 -9.61 20.74 18.31
N LEU A 154 -9.84 20.23 17.09
CA LEU A 154 -8.83 19.72 16.15
C LEU A 154 -8.41 20.81 15.16
#